data_ef56ecfc80ee6f04bfd661cba42028dc
#
_entry.id   ef56ecfc80ee6f04bfd661cba42028dc
#
_cell.length_a   1.000
_cell.length_b   1.000
_cell.length_c   1.000
_cell.angle_alpha   90.00
_cell.angle_beta   90.00
_cell.angle_gamma   90.00
#
_symmetry.space_group_name_H-M   'P 1'
#
loop_
_entity.id
_entity.type
_entity.pdbx_description
1 polymer ?
#
loop_
_entity_poly.entity_id
_entity_poly.type
_entity_poly.pdbx_seq_one_letter_code
_entity_poly.pdbx_strand_id
1 'polypeptide(L)'
;PLGSVFKIITMAAGMESGLFEAATTYDCQYDWTRLPDQVRHDWTWQHCQDRLAVGKECDSSDSVPSGLLTLSESLMRSCNPFFYEVGYTLFQNSRQNDIANMARAFGLGQLTGIEQIPEQSGQIVDPPTVIDVVNQAIGQGEVQVTPLQVARFIAALGNGGTLYRPQLVEKVESVD
;
A
#
# COMPACT_ATOMS: atom_id res chain seq x y z
N PRO A 1 -10.17 -3.78 -2.80
CA PRO A 1 -8.85 -3.49 -2.23
C PRO A 1 -7.87 -3.03 -3.29
N LEU A 2 -6.93 -2.12 -2.94
CA LEU A 2 -5.91 -1.61 -3.87
C LEU A 2 -4.69 -2.55 -3.96
N GLY A 3 -4.49 -3.38 -2.95
CA GLY A 3 -3.34 -4.29 -2.89
C GLY A 3 -2.01 -3.54 -2.79
N SER A 4 -0.94 -4.12 -3.33
CA SER A 4 0.44 -3.64 -3.14
C SER A 4 0.73 -2.22 -3.63
N VAL A 5 -0.09 -1.62 -4.48
CA VAL A 5 0.04 -0.19 -4.82
C VAL A 5 -0.15 0.69 -3.59
N PHE A 6 -0.93 0.24 -2.61
CA PHE A 6 -1.15 0.94 -1.35
C PHE A 6 0.11 1.00 -0.45
N LYS A 7 1.10 0.14 -0.66
CA LYS A 7 2.36 0.14 0.09
C LYS A 7 3.13 1.47 -0.01
N ILE A 8 2.91 2.24 -1.07
CA ILE A 8 3.43 3.61 -1.21
C ILE A 8 2.90 4.49 -0.07
N ILE A 9 1.60 4.38 0.22
CA ILE A 9 0.94 5.10 1.32
C ILE A 9 1.50 4.64 2.68
N THR A 10 1.64 3.34 2.85
CA THR A 10 2.18 2.75 4.08
C THR A 10 3.62 3.16 4.31
N MET A 11 4.45 3.18 3.26
CA MET A 11 5.83 3.68 3.33
C MET A 11 5.84 5.15 3.76
N ALA A 12 5.03 6.00 3.13
CA ALA A 12 4.93 7.41 3.48
C ALA A 12 4.50 7.61 4.93
N ALA A 13 3.49 6.87 5.41
CA ALA A 13 3.04 6.91 6.80
C ALA A 13 4.13 6.47 7.78
N GLY A 14 4.84 5.38 7.46
CA GLY A 14 5.96 4.89 8.26
C GLY A 14 7.07 5.91 8.39
N MET A 15 7.46 6.57 7.30
CA MET A 15 8.49 7.60 7.30
C MET A 15 8.03 8.87 8.02
N GLU A 16 6.81 9.35 7.78
CA GLU A 16 6.24 10.53 8.46
C GLU A 16 6.09 10.31 9.97
N SER A 17 5.89 9.06 10.41
CA SER A 17 5.86 8.70 11.82
C SER A 17 7.20 8.93 12.54
N GLY A 18 8.31 8.99 11.82
CA GLY A 18 9.66 9.00 12.35
C GLY A 18 10.17 7.66 12.88
N LEU A 19 9.37 6.58 12.75
CA LEU A 19 9.74 5.23 13.20
C LEU A 19 10.53 4.47 12.13
N PHE A 20 10.44 4.92 10.87
CA PHE A 20 11.12 4.30 9.73
C PHE A 20 11.80 5.36 8.87
N GLU A 21 12.92 5.00 8.30
CA GLU A 21 13.65 5.78 7.30
C GLU A 21 13.77 4.96 6.01
N ALA A 22 14.06 5.62 4.88
CA ALA A 22 14.25 4.94 3.60
C ALA A 22 15.33 3.84 3.67
N ALA A 23 16.35 4.04 4.52
CA ALA A 23 17.45 3.11 4.76
C ALA A 23 17.16 2.05 5.84
N THR A 24 15.99 2.09 6.53
CA THR A 24 15.61 1.06 7.50
C THR A 24 15.58 -0.30 6.81
N THR A 25 16.28 -1.29 7.35
CA THR A 25 16.39 -2.63 6.76
C THR A 25 15.51 -3.64 7.45
N TYR A 26 15.06 -4.63 6.67
CA TYR A 26 14.29 -5.78 7.14
C TYR A 26 14.66 -7.03 6.32
N ASP A 27 14.78 -8.18 7.00
CA ASP A 27 15.02 -9.46 6.33
C ASP A 27 13.69 -10.06 5.84
N CYS A 28 13.43 -9.91 4.55
CA CYS A 28 12.20 -10.32 3.89
C CYS A 28 12.19 -11.83 3.63
N GLN A 29 11.76 -12.58 4.63
CA GLN A 29 11.56 -14.03 4.56
C GLN A 29 10.16 -14.37 4.04
N TYR A 30 9.85 -15.67 3.86
CA TYR A 30 8.51 -16.10 3.46
C TYR A 30 7.44 -15.74 4.51
N ASP A 31 7.81 -15.86 5.81
CA ASP A 31 6.87 -15.84 6.91
C ASP A 31 7.06 -14.60 7.78
N TRP A 32 5.92 -14.02 8.16
CA TRP A 32 5.84 -13.01 9.20
C TRP A 32 4.95 -13.54 10.34
N THR A 33 5.48 -13.52 11.59
CA THR A 33 4.93 -14.27 12.72
C THR A 33 4.68 -13.41 13.96
N ARG A 34 4.51 -12.08 13.81
CA ARG A 34 4.32 -11.18 14.96
C ARG A 34 2.92 -11.23 15.59
N LEU A 35 1.94 -11.79 14.89
CA LEU A 35 0.59 -11.99 15.43
C LEU A 35 0.50 -13.34 16.13
N PRO A 36 -0.14 -13.42 17.34
CA PRO A 36 -0.40 -14.70 17.99
C PRO A 36 -1.20 -15.63 17.08
N ASP A 37 -0.78 -16.87 17.01
CA ASP A 37 -1.47 -17.96 16.28
C ASP A 37 -1.75 -17.71 14.79
N GLN A 38 -1.04 -16.72 14.17
CA GLN A 38 -1.19 -16.39 12.76
C GLN A 38 0.17 -16.21 12.09
N VAL A 39 0.39 -16.97 11.03
CA VAL A 39 1.50 -16.73 10.09
C VAL A 39 0.96 -15.99 8.87
N ARG A 40 1.65 -14.95 8.47
CA ARG A 40 1.37 -14.22 7.23
C ARG A 40 2.51 -14.48 6.25
N HIS A 41 2.15 -14.77 5.01
CA HIS A 41 3.14 -15.13 4.00
C HIS A 41 3.45 -13.97 3.06
N ASP A 42 4.69 -13.94 2.57
CA ASP A 42 5.05 -13.14 1.41
C ASP A 42 4.44 -13.75 0.14
N TRP A 43 4.31 -12.93 -0.90
CA TRP A 43 3.82 -13.41 -2.20
C TRP A 43 4.79 -14.42 -2.84
N THR A 44 6.10 -14.33 -2.57
CA THR A 44 7.11 -15.29 -3.04
C THR A 44 6.90 -16.69 -2.49
N TRP A 45 6.33 -16.80 -1.27
CA TRP A 45 5.92 -18.10 -0.70
C TRP A 45 4.85 -18.78 -1.57
N GLN A 46 3.82 -18.04 -1.98
CA GLN A 46 2.75 -18.59 -2.84
C GLN A 46 3.32 -19.07 -4.17
N HIS A 47 4.18 -18.27 -4.82
CA HIS A 47 4.85 -18.67 -6.06
C HIS A 47 5.72 -19.92 -5.88
N CYS A 48 6.42 -20.04 -4.74
CA CYS A 48 7.17 -21.25 -4.40
C CYS A 48 6.23 -22.47 -4.31
N GLN A 49 5.09 -22.37 -3.59
CA GLN A 49 4.11 -23.46 -3.50
C GLN A 49 3.54 -23.85 -4.86
N ASP A 50 3.22 -22.87 -5.70
CA ASP A 50 2.71 -23.11 -7.06
C ASP A 50 3.75 -23.83 -7.93
N ARG A 51 5.05 -23.52 -7.81
CA ARG A 51 6.14 -24.22 -8.49
C ARG A 51 6.29 -25.66 -7.99
N LEU A 52 6.29 -25.88 -6.67
CA LEU A 52 6.38 -27.20 -6.06
C LEU A 52 5.20 -28.09 -6.50
N ALA A 53 4.00 -27.53 -6.62
CA ALA A 53 2.80 -28.26 -7.05
C ALA A 53 2.92 -28.83 -8.48
N VAL A 54 3.80 -28.25 -9.32
CA VAL A 54 4.09 -28.72 -10.68
C VAL A 54 5.46 -29.39 -10.81
N GLY A 55 6.08 -29.78 -9.68
CA GLY A 55 7.35 -30.51 -9.64
C GLY A 55 8.59 -29.68 -9.97
N LYS A 56 8.52 -28.35 -9.79
CA LYS A 56 9.65 -27.42 -9.96
C LYS A 56 10.22 -27.01 -8.60
N GLU A 57 11.49 -26.64 -8.56
CA GLU A 57 12.15 -26.10 -7.37
C GLU A 57 11.85 -24.61 -7.18
N CYS A 58 11.99 -24.11 -5.93
CA CYS A 58 11.88 -22.69 -5.59
C CYS A 58 13.26 -22.03 -5.78
N ASP A 59 13.64 -21.74 -7.00
CA ASP A 59 14.97 -21.27 -7.40
C ASP A 59 14.96 -19.95 -8.19
N SER A 60 13.79 -19.42 -8.50
CA SER A 60 13.63 -18.15 -9.21
C SER A 60 13.44 -16.97 -8.25
N SER A 61 13.81 -15.77 -8.69
CA SER A 61 13.75 -14.55 -7.88
C SER A 61 12.33 -14.19 -7.38
N ASP A 62 11.30 -14.77 -7.98
CA ASP A 62 9.89 -14.63 -7.59
C ASP A 62 9.38 -15.77 -6.69
N SER A 63 10.22 -16.77 -6.44
CA SER A 63 9.88 -17.95 -5.63
C SER A 63 10.85 -18.20 -4.47
N VAL A 64 11.82 -17.33 -4.24
CA VAL A 64 12.72 -17.36 -3.07
C VAL A 64 12.53 -16.11 -2.21
N PRO A 65 12.82 -16.17 -0.91
CA PRO A 65 12.80 -14.99 -0.06
C PRO A 65 13.69 -13.87 -0.63
N SER A 66 13.25 -12.62 -0.50
CA SER A 66 14.00 -11.48 -1.04
C SER A 66 15.21 -11.10 -0.18
N GLY A 67 15.33 -11.64 1.05
CA GLY A 67 16.45 -11.39 1.97
C GLY A 67 16.44 -9.98 2.57
N LEU A 68 17.61 -9.50 2.94
CA LEU A 68 17.77 -8.19 3.59
C LEU A 68 17.53 -7.06 2.57
N LEU A 69 16.51 -6.25 2.84
CA LEU A 69 16.09 -5.13 2.00
C LEU A 69 15.98 -3.85 2.82
N THR A 70 16.31 -2.71 2.24
CA THR A 70 15.90 -1.39 2.73
C THR A 70 14.41 -1.18 2.51
N LEU A 71 13.79 -0.19 3.16
CA LEU A 71 12.38 0.15 2.97
C LEU A 71 12.08 0.48 1.49
N SER A 72 12.97 1.19 0.81
CA SER A 72 12.85 1.50 -0.63
C SER A 72 12.93 0.25 -1.51
N GLU A 73 13.88 -0.65 -1.24
CA GLU A 73 14.01 -1.91 -1.97
C GLU A 73 12.83 -2.84 -1.70
N SER A 74 12.28 -2.83 -0.47
CA SER A 74 11.12 -3.64 -0.12
C SER A 74 9.85 -3.17 -0.83
N LEU A 75 9.72 -1.86 -1.14
CA LEU A 75 8.65 -1.35 -1.99
C LEU A 75 8.81 -1.87 -3.43
N MET A 76 10.02 -1.83 -3.99
CA MET A 76 10.34 -2.36 -5.32
C MET A 76 10.06 -3.86 -5.42
N ARG A 77 10.44 -4.63 -4.38
CA ARG A 77 10.22 -6.08 -4.31
C ARG A 77 8.80 -6.45 -3.84
N SER A 78 8.01 -5.47 -3.43
CA SER A 78 6.67 -5.69 -2.87
C SER A 78 6.67 -6.65 -1.66
N CYS A 79 7.71 -6.62 -0.82
CA CYS A 79 7.84 -7.49 0.36
C CYS A 79 6.69 -7.28 1.34
N ASN A 80 5.76 -8.23 1.45
CA ASN A 80 4.65 -8.15 2.40
C ASN A 80 5.12 -8.13 3.86
N PRO A 81 6.06 -9.01 4.31
CA PRO A 81 6.54 -9.03 5.69
C PRO A 81 7.02 -7.68 6.21
N PHE A 82 7.76 -6.92 5.42
CA PHE A 82 8.22 -5.59 5.85
C PHE A 82 7.03 -4.63 6.05
N PHE A 83 6.06 -4.61 5.15
CA PHE A 83 4.89 -3.73 5.29
C PHE A 83 3.95 -4.18 6.41
N TYR A 84 3.86 -5.48 6.70
CA TYR A 84 3.22 -5.97 7.93
C TYR A 84 3.93 -5.44 9.17
N GLU A 85 5.27 -5.44 9.18
CA GLU A 85 6.06 -4.91 10.29
C GLU A 85 5.87 -3.39 10.46
N VAL A 86 5.77 -2.63 9.36
CA VAL A 86 5.44 -1.20 9.43
C VAL A 86 4.08 -0.99 10.11
N GLY A 87 3.04 -1.68 9.65
CA GLY A 87 1.70 -1.58 10.24
C GLY A 87 1.68 -1.99 11.71
N TYR A 88 2.32 -3.10 12.04
CA TYR A 88 2.43 -3.61 13.41
C TYR A 88 3.15 -2.62 14.32
N THR A 89 4.28 -2.07 13.89
CA THR A 89 5.06 -1.10 14.66
C THR A 89 4.27 0.18 14.91
N LEU A 90 3.56 0.70 13.90
CA LEU A 90 2.66 1.84 14.07
C LEU A 90 1.60 1.56 15.13
N PHE A 91 0.96 0.38 15.10
CA PHE A 91 -0.04 -0.02 16.08
C PHE A 91 0.56 -0.07 17.50
N GLN A 92 1.74 -0.69 17.68
CA GLN A 92 2.41 -0.79 18.99
C GLN A 92 2.80 0.57 19.59
N ASN A 93 2.96 1.59 18.74
CA ASN A 93 3.27 2.96 19.15
C ASN A 93 2.03 3.87 19.22
N SER A 94 0.81 3.31 19.29
CA SER A 94 -0.48 4.05 19.35
C SER A 94 -0.70 4.98 18.13
N ARG A 95 -0.18 4.59 16.96
CA ARG A 95 -0.26 5.30 15.67
C ARG A 95 -1.05 4.51 14.62
N GLN A 96 -2.00 3.71 15.05
CA GLN A 96 -2.78 2.80 14.19
C GLN A 96 -3.50 3.51 13.04
N ASN A 97 -3.82 4.81 13.18
CA ASN A 97 -4.55 5.57 12.17
C ASN A 97 -3.64 6.27 11.15
N ASP A 98 -2.31 6.24 11.33
CA ASP A 98 -1.39 7.00 10.48
C ASP A 98 -1.47 6.57 9.00
N ILE A 99 -1.64 5.27 8.73
CA ILE A 99 -1.80 4.77 7.36
C ILE A 99 -3.10 5.28 6.74
N ALA A 100 -4.22 5.21 7.48
CA ALA A 100 -5.53 5.69 7.02
C ALA A 100 -5.51 7.23 6.82
N ASN A 101 -4.88 7.97 7.72
CA ASN A 101 -4.71 9.42 7.61
C ASN A 101 -3.86 9.80 6.39
N MET A 102 -2.75 9.10 6.16
CA MET A 102 -1.91 9.29 4.98
C MET A 102 -2.68 8.99 3.69
N ALA A 103 -3.46 7.91 3.66
CA ALA A 103 -4.31 7.58 2.51
C ALA A 103 -5.31 8.71 2.18
N ARG A 104 -5.96 9.27 3.20
CA ARG A 104 -6.87 10.41 3.03
C ARG A 104 -6.13 11.68 2.59
N ALA A 105 -4.92 11.93 3.10
CA ALA A 105 -4.09 13.04 2.66
C ALA A 105 -3.71 12.94 1.18
N PHE A 106 -3.54 11.73 0.65
CA PHE A 106 -3.39 11.46 -0.79
C PHE A 106 -4.71 11.44 -1.57
N GLY A 107 -5.83 11.83 -0.95
CA GLY A 107 -7.14 11.95 -1.61
C GLY A 107 -7.87 10.63 -1.84
N LEU A 108 -7.44 9.54 -1.18
CA LEU A 108 -8.15 8.26 -1.24
C LEU A 108 -9.35 8.27 -0.28
N GLY A 109 -10.42 7.56 -0.65
CA GLY A 109 -11.65 7.48 0.16
C GLY A 109 -12.50 8.75 0.15
N GLN A 110 -12.31 9.66 -0.82
CA GLN A 110 -13.05 10.91 -0.98
C GLN A 110 -13.30 11.20 -2.48
N LEU A 111 -14.26 12.07 -2.77
CA LEU A 111 -14.52 12.52 -4.15
C LEU A 111 -13.30 13.26 -4.71
N THR A 112 -12.98 13.05 -5.97
CA THR A 112 -11.87 13.76 -6.63
C THR A 112 -12.25 15.19 -7.03
N GLY A 113 -13.57 15.46 -7.10
CA GLY A 113 -14.14 16.75 -7.49
C GLY A 113 -14.26 16.92 -9.01
N ILE A 114 -14.20 15.83 -9.79
CA ILE A 114 -14.52 15.90 -11.22
C ILE A 114 -16.02 16.20 -11.40
N GLU A 115 -16.35 17.22 -12.19
CA GLU A 115 -17.75 17.71 -12.27
C GLU A 115 -18.56 17.04 -13.38
N GLN A 116 -17.90 16.41 -14.35
CA GLN A 116 -18.53 15.96 -15.59
C GLN A 116 -19.07 14.53 -15.53
N ILE A 117 -18.75 13.80 -14.47
CA ILE A 117 -19.19 12.41 -14.26
C ILE A 117 -19.59 12.14 -12.81
N PRO A 118 -20.53 11.23 -12.55
CA PRO A 118 -20.79 10.77 -11.18
C PRO A 118 -19.59 10.09 -10.56
N GLU A 119 -19.29 10.40 -9.31
CA GLU A 119 -18.20 9.81 -8.54
C GLU A 119 -18.68 8.93 -7.40
N GLN A 120 -17.85 7.95 -7.04
CA GLN A 120 -17.92 7.22 -5.78
C GLN A 120 -16.73 7.62 -4.92
N SER A 121 -16.98 7.89 -3.63
CA SER A 121 -15.91 8.27 -2.70
C SER A 121 -14.96 7.11 -2.36
N GLY A 122 -15.43 5.88 -2.51
CA GLY A 122 -14.72 4.76 -1.91
C GLY A 122 -14.76 4.84 -0.38
N GLN A 123 -13.81 4.14 0.29
CA GLN A 123 -13.77 4.07 1.74
C GLN A 123 -12.34 3.79 2.23
N ILE A 124 -11.90 4.57 3.21
CA ILE A 124 -10.70 4.32 4.02
C ILE A 124 -11.15 4.34 5.48
N VAL A 125 -11.15 3.19 6.14
CA VAL A 125 -11.60 3.02 7.52
C VAL A 125 -10.40 3.11 8.47
N ASP A 126 -10.60 3.72 9.64
CA ASP A 126 -9.62 3.68 10.72
C ASP A 126 -9.58 2.26 11.29
N PRO A 127 -8.43 1.59 11.31
CA PRO A 127 -8.36 0.19 11.67
C PRO A 127 -8.48 0.01 13.18
N PRO A 128 -9.49 -0.74 13.68
CA PRO A 128 -9.74 -0.90 15.10
C PRO A 128 -8.78 -1.89 15.79
N THR A 129 -8.20 -2.83 15.06
CA THR A 129 -7.34 -3.88 15.63
C THR A 129 -5.98 -3.93 14.93
N VAL A 130 -5.01 -4.59 15.57
CA VAL A 130 -3.70 -4.83 14.97
C VAL A 130 -3.80 -5.61 13.65
N ILE A 131 -4.75 -6.54 13.55
CA ILE A 131 -4.98 -7.34 12.34
C ILE A 131 -5.44 -6.42 11.20
N ASP A 132 -6.32 -5.46 11.50
CA ASP A 132 -6.81 -4.51 10.49
C ASP A 132 -5.71 -3.57 10.01
N VAL A 133 -4.84 -3.07 10.92
CA VAL A 133 -3.68 -2.25 10.55
C VAL A 133 -2.73 -3.03 9.64
N VAL A 134 -2.40 -4.26 9.99
CA VAL A 134 -1.51 -5.14 9.23
C VAL A 134 -2.10 -5.45 7.83
N ASN A 135 -3.41 -5.71 7.74
CA ASN A 135 -4.09 -5.89 6.46
C ASN A 135 -4.09 -4.59 5.63
N GLN A 136 -4.41 -3.45 6.27
CA GLN A 136 -4.40 -2.15 5.61
C GLN A 136 -3.02 -1.78 5.08
N ALA A 137 -1.95 -2.13 5.81
CA ALA A 137 -0.57 -1.83 5.41
C ALA A 137 -0.17 -2.40 4.04
N ILE A 138 -0.84 -3.45 3.56
CA ILE A 138 -0.65 -4.02 2.23
C ILE A 138 -1.83 -3.74 1.28
N GLY A 139 -2.70 -2.80 1.65
CA GLY A 139 -3.87 -2.39 0.85
C GLY A 139 -4.98 -3.43 0.78
N GLN A 140 -5.09 -4.27 1.82
CA GLN A 140 -6.17 -5.23 2.01
C GLN A 140 -7.17 -4.73 3.08
N GLY A 141 -8.19 -5.54 3.38
CA GLY A 141 -9.24 -5.17 4.34
C GLY A 141 -10.16 -4.08 3.78
N GLU A 142 -10.54 -3.13 4.62
CA GLU A 142 -11.54 -2.07 4.32
C GLU A 142 -10.94 -0.89 3.52
N VAL A 143 -10.11 -1.21 2.52
CA VAL A 143 -9.57 -0.23 1.56
C VAL A 143 -10.34 -0.34 0.25
N GLN A 144 -11.21 0.64 -0.01
CA GLN A 144 -11.99 0.74 -1.25
C GLN A 144 -11.72 2.10 -1.91
N VAL A 145 -11.18 2.06 -3.11
CA VAL A 145 -10.80 3.27 -3.86
C VAL A 145 -11.20 3.13 -5.33
N THR A 146 -11.41 4.26 -5.99
CA THR A 146 -11.69 4.27 -7.43
C THR A 146 -10.40 4.35 -8.26
N PRO A 147 -10.39 3.87 -9.51
CA PRO A 147 -9.25 4.01 -10.40
C PRO A 147 -8.82 5.48 -10.59
N LEU A 148 -9.77 6.42 -10.58
CA LEU A 148 -9.50 7.86 -10.71
C LEU A 148 -8.72 8.39 -9.49
N GLN A 149 -9.10 7.96 -8.27
CA GLN A 149 -8.35 8.30 -7.06
C GLN A 149 -6.92 7.77 -7.12
N VAL A 150 -6.75 6.52 -7.60
CA VAL A 150 -5.41 5.91 -7.76
C VAL A 150 -4.58 6.70 -8.76
N ALA A 151 -5.11 7.02 -9.93
CA ALA A 151 -4.41 7.83 -10.93
C ALA A 151 -4.01 9.20 -10.37
N ARG A 152 -4.91 9.84 -9.61
CA ARG A 152 -4.68 11.14 -9.00
C ARG A 152 -3.56 11.11 -7.96
N PHE A 153 -3.54 10.11 -7.06
CA PHE A 153 -2.48 10.03 -6.06
C PHE A 153 -1.12 9.69 -6.69
N ILE A 154 -1.07 8.82 -7.69
CA ILE A 154 0.17 8.54 -8.44
C ILE A 154 0.68 9.79 -9.17
N ALA A 155 -0.23 10.57 -9.77
CA ALA A 155 0.13 11.85 -10.37
C ALA A 155 0.71 12.84 -9.35
N ALA A 156 0.18 12.86 -8.12
CA ALA A 156 0.70 13.70 -7.04
C ALA A 156 2.14 13.33 -6.65
N LEU A 157 2.51 12.05 -6.67
CA LEU A 157 3.90 11.63 -6.46
C LEU A 157 4.84 12.18 -7.55
N GLY A 158 4.38 12.15 -8.80
CA GLY A 158 5.18 12.62 -9.94
C GLY A 158 5.31 14.16 -10.05
N ASN A 159 4.42 14.92 -9.41
CA ASN A 159 4.36 16.38 -9.54
C ASN A 159 4.78 17.14 -8.25
N GLY A 160 5.38 16.45 -7.29
CA GLY A 160 5.86 17.05 -6.04
C GLY A 160 4.78 17.22 -4.95
N GLY A 161 3.71 16.40 -4.99
CA GLY A 161 2.73 16.30 -3.91
C GLY A 161 1.42 17.07 -4.12
N THR A 162 1.20 17.66 -5.30
CA THR A 162 -0.03 18.42 -5.57
C THR A 162 -1.16 17.52 -6.06
N LEU A 163 -2.30 17.51 -5.34
CA LEU A 163 -3.52 16.82 -5.74
C LEU A 163 -4.39 17.74 -6.59
N TYR A 164 -4.24 17.67 -7.91
CA TYR A 164 -5.10 18.41 -8.82
C TYR A 164 -6.52 17.81 -8.90
N ARG A 165 -7.51 18.68 -9.16
CA ARG A 165 -8.86 18.26 -9.54
C ARG A 165 -8.84 17.76 -10.99
N PRO A 166 -9.28 16.51 -11.27
CA PRO A 166 -9.38 16.02 -12.64
C PRO A 166 -10.42 16.80 -13.45
N GLN A 167 -10.18 16.97 -14.74
CA GLN A 167 -11.10 17.63 -15.68
C GLN A 167 -11.15 16.85 -17.00
N LEU A 168 -12.35 16.71 -17.58
CA LEU A 168 -12.56 16.12 -18.90
C LEU A 168 -12.62 17.18 -20.00
N VAL A 169 -12.98 18.42 -19.64
CA VAL A 169 -13.11 19.54 -20.57
C VAL A 169 -12.09 20.60 -20.16
N GLU A 170 -11.14 20.86 -21.05
CA GLU A 170 -10.14 21.90 -20.86
C GLU A 170 -10.70 23.29 -21.18
N LYS A 171 -11.45 23.40 -22.29
CA LYS A 171 -11.95 24.67 -22.81
C LYS A 171 -13.22 24.48 -23.63
N VAL A 172 -14.14 25.42 -23.53
CA VAL A 172 -15.29 25.56 -24.44
C VAL A 172 -15.12 26.85 -25.21
N GLU A 173 -15.10 26.78 -26.51
CA GLU A 173 -15.00 27.95 -27.40
C GLU A 173 -16.28 28.15 -28.20
N SER A 174 -16.67 29.42 -28.42
CA SER A 174 -17.76 29.76 -29.34
C SER A 174 -17.33 29.45 -30.78
N VAL A 175 -18.26 28.91 -31.56
CA VAL A 175 -18.08 28.67 -32.99
C VAL A 175 -18.70 29.87 -33.72
N ASP A 176 -18.03 31.00 -33.68
CA ASP A 176 -18.41 32.18 -34.47
C ASP A 176 -17.67 32.18 -35.81
#